data_864fe1392329a7ee107dd9d5b1f5619f
#
_entry.id   864fe1392329a7ee107dd9d5b1f5619f
#
_cell.length_a   1.000
_cell.length_b   1.000
_cell.length_c   1.000
_cell.angle_alpha   90.00
_cell.angle_beta   90.00
_cell.angle_gamma   90.00
#
_symmetry.space_group_name_H-M   'P 1'
#
loop_
_entity.id
_entity.type
_entity.pdbx_description
1 polymer ?
#
loop_
_entity_poly.entity_id
_entity_poly.type
_entity_poly.pdbx_seq_one_letter_code
_entity_poly.pdbx_strand_id
1 'polypeptide(L)'
;MMLSDLNFEVSRLGEGRIPSPLKGTYFVKDDERVLFHTDLSEAKEYVESGKPVPSFEKAGPREKIYFDPSKLRCGIVTCGGLCPGLNSVIRAITLSLYHNYGVRTVYGFPYGYEGLTYRYGHKPVELTPAFVDRIHQQGGTILGSSRGNQDIGEMVDTLERMNIGILFTIGGDGTLRGASAISEEIERRKLKIAVIGIPKTIDNDISYIQRSFGFATAVSEAGRAITSAHIEAQGARNGIGLVKLMGRESGFIATYAALAYSDVNFCLIP
;
A
#
# COMPACT_ATOMS: atom_id res chain seq x y z
N MET A 1 1.23 23.73 2.76
CA MET A 1 2.49 23.07 3.16
C MET A 1 3.39 23.09 1.94
N MET A 2 4.51 23.80 1.98
CA MET A 2 5.44 23.81 0.85
C MET A 2 6.20 22.47 0.82
N LEU A 3 6.58 22.00 -0.37
CA LEU A 3 7.36 20.75 -0.52
C LEU A 3 8.68 20.78 0.26
N SER A 4 9.23 21.99 0.49
CA SER A 4 10.42 22.19 1.32
C SER A 4 10.26 21.80 2.79
N ASP A 5 9.01 21.65 3.25
CA ASP A 5 8.70 21.36 4.66
C ASP A 5 8.52 19.85 4.89
N LEU A 6 8.60 19.04 3.83
CA LEU A 6 8.43 17.60 3.90
C LEU A 6 9.77 16.90 4.12
N ASN A 7 9.78 15.98 5.07
CA ASN A 7 10.89 15.07 5.27
C ASN A 7 10.66 13.78 4.49
N PHE A 8 11.49 13.51 3.49
CA PHE A 8 11.45 12.30 2.65
C PHE A 8 12.42 11.20 3.14
N GLU A 9 13.04 11.40 4.29
CA GLU A 9 13.93 10.39 4.87
C GLU A 9 13.14 9.27 5.52
N VAL A 10 13.59 8.04 5.28
CA VAL A 10 13.01 6.84 5.89
C VAL A 10 13.73 6.53 7.19
N SER A 11 13.00 6.45 8.31
CA SER A 11 13.56 6.01 9.58
C SER A 11 14.03 4.55 9.49
N ARG A 12 15.18 4.25 10.11
CA ARG A 12 15.81 2.93 10.04
C ARG A 12 16.03 2.35 11.44
N LEU A 13 15.80 1.06 11.59
CA LEU A 13 16.11 0.31 12.83
C LEU A 13 17.63 0.19 13.08
N GLY A 14 18.42 0.34 12.04
CA GLY A 14 19.87 0.25 12.08
C GLY A 14 20.46 -0.17 10.73
N GLU A 15 21.76 -0.36 10.71
CA GLU A 15 22.51 -0.75 9.51
C GLU A 15 22.26 -2.22 9.15
N GLY A 16 22.03 -2.51 7.86
CA GLY A 16 22.00 -3.87 7.34
C GLY A 16 23.40 -4.50 7.36
N ARG A 17 23.55 -5.64 8.02
CA ARG A 17 24.86 -6.34 8.15
C ARG A 17 24.85 -7.76 7.62
N ILE A 18 23.68 -8.30 7.36
CA ILE A 18 23.48 -9.67 6.90
C ILE A 18 23.44 -9.67 5.37
N PRO A 19 24.26 -10.46 4.68
CA PRO A 19 24.16 -10.56 3.23
C PRO A 19 22.76 -10.97 2.78
N SER A 20 22.23 -10.32 1.75
CA SER A 20 20.95 -10.70 1.17
C SER A 20 21.03 -12.11 0.58
N PRO A 21 20.03 -12.96 0.77
CA PRO A 21 20.00 -14.29 0.16
C PRO A 21 19.70 -14.25 -1.35
N LEU A 22 19.32 -13.10 -1.88
CA LEU A 22 19.01 -12.93 -3.30
C LEU A 22 20.25 -13.14 -4.16
N LYS A 23 20.08 -13.84 -5.30
CA LYS A 23 21.14 -14.12 -6.25
C LYS A 23 20.74 -13.63 -7.64
N GLY A 24 21.73 -13.18 -8.41
CA GLY A 24 21.51 -12.80 -9.82
C GLY A 24 20.59 -11.58 -10.01
N THR A 25 20.48 -10.72 -9.01
CA THR A 25 19.69 -9.49 -9.07
C THR A 25 20.58 -8.25 -9.02
N TYR A 26 20.06 -7.13 -9.52
CA TYR A 26 20.68 -5.83 -9.33
C TYR A 26 20.30 -5.30 -7.96
N PHE A 27 21.28 -5.00 -7.13
CA PHE A 27 21.05 -4.36 -5.83
C PHE A 27 21.07 -2.85 -5.97
N VAL A 28 20.07 -2.21 -5.39
CA VAL A 28 19.99 -0.76 -5.31
C VAL A 28 20.88 -0.27 -4.16
N LYS A 29 21.67 0.75 -4.41
CA LYS A 29 22.51 1.37 -3.39
C LYS A 29 21.67 2.25 -2.45
N ASP A 30 22.15 2.47 -1.22
CA ASP A 30 21.41 3.24 -0.21
C ASP A 30 21.33 4.74 -0.53
N ASP A 31 22.24 5.24 -1.37
CA ASP A 31 22.29 6.63 -1.83
C ASP A 31 21.50 6.89 -3.13
N GLU A 32 20.99 5.83 -3.78
CA GLU A 32 20.17 5.99 -4.98
C GLU A 32 18.80 6.54 -4.64
N ARG A 33 18.43 7.66 -5.29
CA ARG A 33 17.16 8.35 -5.06
C ARG A 33 16.40 8.58 -6.36
N VAL A 34 15.10 8.75 -6.26
CA VAL A 34 14.20 9.08 -7.36
C VAL A 34 13.59 10.46 -7.08
N LEU A 35 13.68 11.36 -8.05
CA LEU A 35 13.10 12.70 -7.92
C LEU A 35 11.58 12.62 -7.73
N PHE A 36 11.06 13.48 -6.86
CA PHE A 36 9.61 13.64 -6.69
C PHE A 36 8.99 14.31 -7.92
N HIS A 37 9.58 15.45 -8.35
CA HIS A 37 9.22 16.13 -9.58
C HIS A 37 10.21 15.81 -10.69
N THR A 38 9.69 15.49 -11.86
CA THR A 38 10.49 15.22 -13.06
C THR A 38 10.68 16.46 -13.92
N ASP A 39 10.04 17.59 -13.57
CA ASP A 39 10.20 18.85 -14.29
C ASP A 39 11.57 19.46 -14.01
N LEU A 40 12.29 19.75 -15.09
CA LEU A 40 13.64 20.28 -15.00
C LEU A 40 13.68 21.69 -14.40
N SER A 41 12.66 22.51 -14.63
CA SER A 41 12.58 23.87 -14.09
C SER A 41 12.49 23.84 -12.56
N GLU A 42 11.65 22.99 -12.00
CA GLU A 42 11.51 22.80 -10.55
C GLU A 42 12.80 22.25 -9.93
N ALA A 43 13.41 21.23 -10.55
CA ALA A 43 14.67 20.67 -10.08
C ALA A 43 15.79 21.72 -10.05
N LYS A 44 15.89 22.58 -11.07
CA LYS A 44 16.87 23.68 -11.13
C LYS A 44 16.68 24.69 -10.01
N GLU A 45 15.47 25.08 -9.70
CA GLU A 45 15.18 26.03 -8.62
C GLU A 45 15.74 25.55 -7.27
N TYR A 46 15.58 24.25 -6.96
CA TYR A 46 16.16 23.67 -5.74
C TYR A 46 17.70 23.68 -5.80
N VAL A 47 18.29 23.27 -6.90
CA VAL A 47 19.76 23.25 -7.06
C VAL A 47 20.36 24.66 -6.94
N GLU A 48 19.76 25.65 -7.59
CA GLU A 48 20.23 27.05 -7.57
C GLU A 48 20.06 27.69 -6.20
N SER A 49 19.02 27.31 -5.45
CA SER A 49 18.81 27.78 -4.07
C SER A 49 19.66 27.04 -3.03
N GLY A 50 20.47 26.06 -3.44
CA GLY A 50 21.27 25.23 -2.52
C GLY A 50 20.47 24.32 -1.60
N LYS A 51 19.18 24.13 -1.87
CA LYS A 51 18.31 23.22 -1.09
C LYS A 51 18.36 21.81 -1.66
N PRO A 52 18.20 20.77 -0.80
CA PRO A 52 18.09 19.41 -1.30
C PRO A 52 16.86 19.24 -2.18
N VAL A 53 17.04 18.60 -3.34
CA VAL A 53 15.92 18.32 -4.25
C VAL A 53 15.02 17.26 -3.62
N PRO A 54 13.69 17.49 -3.52
CA PRO A 54 12.76 16.51 -2.98
C PRO A 54 12.84 15.18 -3.74
N SER A 55 13.14 14.12 -3.02
CA SER A 55 13.38 12.81 -3.62
C SER A 55 13.10 11.67 -2.66
N PHE A 56 12.69 10.53 -3.19
CA PHE A 56 12.46 9.30 -2.43
C PHE A 56 13.68 8.38 -2.53
N GLU A 57 13.86 7.53 -1.54
CA GLU A 57 14.74 6.37 -1.69
C GLU A 57 14.27 5.51 -2.85
N LYS A 58 15.21 5.08 -3.70
CA LYS A 58 14.88 4.18 -4.80
C LYS A 58 14.50 2.81 -4.25
N ALA A 59 13.33 2.32 -4.65
CA ALA A 59 12.86 0.99 -4.28
C ALA A 59 13.71 -0.11 -4.93
N GLY A 60 13.92 -1.20 -4.21
CA GLY A 60 14.62 -2.36 -4.71
C GLY A 60 15.39 -3.11 -3.62
N PRO A 61 15.90 -4.28 -3.93
CA PRO A 61 16.64 -5.09 -2.97
C PRO A 61 17.98 -4.44 -2.63
N ARG A 62 18.40 -4.61 -1.37
CA ARG A 62 19.69 -4.18 -0.86
C ARG A 62 20.63 -5.39 -0.75
N GLU A 63 21.92 -5.16 -0.95
CA GLU A 63 22.95 -6.21 -0.82
C GLU A 63 23.06 -6.74 0.61
N LYS A 64 22.80 -5.88 1.59
CA LYS A 64 22.75 -6.23 3.00
C LYS A 64 21.39 -5.92 3.59
N ILE A 65 20.91 -6.80 4.43
CA ILE A 65 19.62 -6.70 5.14
C ILE A 65 19.83 -6.67 6.65
N TYR A 66 18.82 -6.15 7.36
CA TYR A 66 18.87 -5.98 8.81
C TYR A 66 18.50 -7.25 9.57
N PHE A 67 17.41 -7.91 9.18
CA PHE A 67 16.91 -9.10 9.86
C PHE A 67 17.54 -10.39 9.30
N ASP A 68 17.81 -11.35 10.17
CA ASP A 68 18.14 -12.72 9.79
C ASP A 68 16.85 -13.43 9.32
N PRO A 69 16.72 -13.76 8.04
CA PRO A 69 15.50 -14.37 7.51
C PRO A 69 15.15 -15.72 8.17
N SER A 70 16.15 -16.45 8.67
CA SER A 70 15.91 -17.76 9.30
C SER A 70 15.18 -17.66 10.64
N LYS A 71 15.23 -16.50 11.30
CA LYS A 71 14.61 -16.21 12.61
C LYS A 71 13.44 -15.25 12.50
N LEU A 72 13.25 -14.64 11.34
CA LEU A 72 12.27 -13.59 11.12
C LEU A 72 10.85 -14.16 11.08
N ARG A 73 9.96 -13.50 11.81
CA ARG A 73 8.50 -13.66 11.69
C ARG A 73 7.89 -12.38 11.14
N CYS A 74 7.02 -12.51 10.16
CA CYS A 74 6.35 -11.38 9.54
C CYS A 74 4.85 -11.40 9.82
N GLY A 75 4.26 -10.22 9.91
CA GLY A 75 2.82 -10.02 10.04
C GLY A 75 2.25 -9.24 8.85
N ILE A 76 1.03 -9.56 8.43
CA ILE A 76 0.30 -8.84 7.38
C ILE A 76 -1.08 -8.48 7.91
N VAL A 77 -1.49 -7.23 7.75
CA VAL A 77 -2.86 -6.75 8.00
C VAL A 77 -3.42 -6.04 6.77
N THR A 78 -4.73 -6.19 6.55
CA THR A 78 -5.48 -5.44 5.53
C THR A 78 -6.57 -4.60 6.19
N CYS A 79 -6.56 -3.28 5.97
CA CYS A 79 -7.46 -2.36 6.64
C CYS A 79 -8.23 -1.48 5.65
N GLY A 80 -9.39 -0.99 6.08
CA GLY A 80 -10.22 -0.06 5.35
C GLY A 80 -11.09 -0.71 4.27
N GLY A 81 -11.45 0.04 3.23
CA GLY A 81 -12.32 -0.44 2.15
C GLY A 81 -11.65 -1.49 1.27
N LEU A 82 -12.47 -2.29 0.59
CA LEU A 82 -11.98 -3.28 -0.37
C LEU A 82 -11.45 -2.59 -1.63
N CYS A 83 -10.45 -3.21 -2.24
CA CYS A 83 -9.83 -2.76 -3.47
C CYS A 83 -9.39 -3.98 -4.28
N PRO A 84 -9.54 -3.99 -5.61
CA PRO A 84 -8.97 -5.05 -6.43
C PRO A 84 -7.46 -5.16 -6.22
N GLY A 85 -6.96 -6.38 -6.04
CA GLY A 85 -5.53 -6.63 -5.85
C GLY A 85 -5.05 -6.87 -4.41
N LEU A 86 -5.90 -6.71 -3.39
CA LEU A 86 -5.52 -6.97 -1.98
C LEU A 86 -4.93 -8.37 -1.80
N ASN A 87 -5.61 -9.39 -2.28
CA ASN A 87 -5.13 -10.77 -2.19
C ASN A 87 -3.85 -10.99 -3.01
N SER A 88 -3.69 -10.29 -4.13
CA SER A 88 -2.45 -10.35 -4.93
C SER A 88 -1.25 -9.79 -4.16
N VAL A 89 -1.45 -8.71 -3.40
CA VAL A 89 -0.41 -8.12 -2.54
C VAL A 89 -0.05 -9.08 -1.41
N ILE A 90 -1.04 -9.65 -0.69
CA ILE A 90 -0.80 -10.65 0.37
C ILE A 90 0.02 -11.82 -0.19
N ARG A 91 -0.40 -12.34 -1.36
CA ARG A 91 0.28 -13.44 -2.04
C ARG A 91 1.73 -13.08 -2.41
N ALA A 92 1.93 -11.93 -3.02
CA ALA A 92 3.25 -11.50 -3.47
C ALA A 92 4.23 -11.34 -2.30
N ILE A 93 3.80 -10.73 -1.19
CA ILE A 93 4.61 -10.60 0.03
C ILE A 93 4.96 -11.99 0.57
N THR A 94 3.95 -12.85 0.73
CA THR A 94 4.16 -14.21 1.28
C THR A 94 5.13 -15.01 0.43
N LEU A 95 4.91 -15.07 -0.90
CA LEU A 95 5.77 -15.84 -1.79
C LEU A 95 7.19 -15.27 -1.87
N SER A 96 7.34 -13.94 -1.88
CA SER A 96 8.64 -13.30 -1.87
C SER A 96 9.42 -13.61 -0.58
N LEU A 97 8.77 -13.52 0.57
CA LEU A 97 9.38 -13.87 1.85
C LEU A 97 9.84 -15.33 1.88
N TYR A 98 9.02 -16.26 1.41
CA TYR A 98 9.35 -17.69 1.38
C TYR A 98 10.42 -18.03 0.37
N HIS A 99 10.24 -17.66 -0.90
CA HIS A 99 11.09 -18.15 -1.99
C HIS A 99 12.35 -17.32 -2.18
N ASN A 100 12.25 -16.00 -2.00
CA ASN A 100 13.38 -15.10 -2.24
C ASN A 100 14.25 -14.91 -1.00
N TYR A 101 13.62 -14.83 0.18
CA TYR A 101 14.34 -14.54 1.43
C TYR A 101 14.46 -15.75 2.37
N GLY A 102 13.71 -16.82 2.16
CA GLY A 102 13.76 -18.00 3.02
C GLY A 102 13.06 -17.84 4.37
N VAL A 103 12.24 -16.79 4.55
CA VAL A 103 11.42 -16.60 5.75
C VAL A 103 10.34 -17.67 5.78
N ARG A 104 10.18 -18.37 6.90
CA ARG A 104 9.26 -19.52 7.02
C ARG A 104 7.98 -19.21 7.78
N THR A 105 7.94 -18.13 8.52
CA THR A 105 6.80 -17.78 9.37
C THR A 105 6.22 -16.44 8.95
N VAL A 106 5.06 -16.47 8.31
CA VAL A 106 4.29 -15.30 7.91
C VAL A 106 2.88 -15.45 8.45
N TYR A 107 2.43 -14.49 9.25
CA TYR A 107 1.08 -14.47 9.82
C TYR A 107 0.21 -13.41 9.14
N GLY A 108 -1.00 -13.80 8.76
CA GLY A 108 -2.07 -12.86 8.46
C GLY A 108 -2.92 -12.60 9.70
N PHE A 109 -3.10 -11.35 10.07
CA PHE A 109 -3.99 -10.97 11.17
C PHE A 109 -5.36 -10.61 10.60
N PRO A 110 -6.43 -11.36 10.98
CA PRO A 110 -7.77 -11.12 10.47
C PRO A 110 -8.32 -9.76 10.91
N TYR A 111 -9.12 -9.15 10.06
CA TYR A 111 -9.83 -7.89 10.33
C TYR A 111 -8.92 -6.72 10.68
N GLY A 112 -7.78 -6.62 9.98
CA GLY A 112 -6.90 -5.46 10.06
C GLY A 112 -6.32 -5.25 11.46
N TYR A 113 -6.39 -4.03 11.96
CA TYR A 113 -5.84 -3.70 13.28
C TYR A 113 -6.59 -4.35 14.45
N GLU A 114 -7.87 -4.74 14.27
CA GLU A 114 -8.58 -5.54 15.28
C GLU A 114 -7.88 -6.87 15.54
N GLY A 115 -7.30 -7.49 14.50
CA GLY A 115 -6.57 -8.75 14.62
C GLY A 115 -5.27 -8.65 15.41
N LEU A 116 -4.76 -7.44 15.65
CA LEU A 116 -3.60 -7.19 16.50
C LEU A 116 -3.97 -6.95 17.97
N THR A 117 -5.28 -6.87 18.30
CA THR A 117 -5.74 -6.67 19.68
C THR A 117 -6.32 -7.96 20.24
N TYR A 118 -6.00 -8.28 21.50
CA TYR A 118 -6.44 -9.53 22.14
C TYR A 118 -7.92 -9.52 22.49
N ARG A 119 -8.51 -8.34 22.68
CA ARG A 119 -9.92 -8.19 23.11
C ARG A 119 -10.93 -8.79 22.13
N TYR A 120 -10.59 -8.88 20.84
CA TYR A 120 -11.48 -9.48 19.84
C TYR A 120 -11.28 -11.00 19.68
N GLY A 121 -10.21 -11.56 20.22
CA GLY A 121 -9.96 -13.01 20.21
C GLY A 121 -9.69 -13.59 18.82
N HIS A 122 -9.36 -12.76 17.83
CA HIS A 122 -9.01 -13.23 16.49
C HIS A 122 -7.71 -14.02 16.49
N LYS A 123 -7.72 -15.19 15.87
CA LYS A 123 -6.53 -16.02 15.75
C LYS A 123 -5.79 -15.67 14.45
N PRO A 124 -4.50 -15.38 14.52
CA PRO A 124 -3.67 -15.21 13.32
C PRO A 124 -3.68 -16.47 12.45
N VAL A 125 -3.66 -16.27 11.15
CA VAL A 125 -3.60 -17.33 10.13
C VAL A 125 -2.18 -17.45 9.63
N GLU A 126 -1.63 -18.64 9.59
CA GLU A 126 -0.32 -18.86 8.98
C GLU A 126 -0.45 -18.84 7.45
N LEU A 127 0.28 -17.92 6.82
CA LEU A 127 0.29 -17.74 5.37
C LEU A 127 1.45 -18.55 4.78
N THR A 128 1.14 -19.71 4.24
CA THR A 128 2.10 -20.56 3.52
C THR A 128 1.95 -20.38 2.00
N PRO A 129 2.97 -20.77 1.18
CA PRO A 129 2.83 -20.78 -0.27
C PRO A 129 1.59 -21.53 -0.76
N ALA A 130 1.28 -22.69 -0.15
CA ALA A 130 0.08 -23.47 -0.49
C ALA A 130 -1.22 -22.74 -0.12
N PHE A 131 -1.25 -22.04 1.04
CA PHE A 131 -2.41 -21.30 1.46
C PHE A 131 -2.72 -20.12 0.51
N VAL A 132 -1.68 -19.43 0.02
CA VAL A 132 -1.87 -18.26 -0.84
C VAL A 132 -1.89 -18.58 -2.34
N ASP A 133 -1.80 -19.83 -2.75
CA ASP A 133 -1.62 -20.24 -4.14
C ASP A 133 -2.65 -19.61 -5.09
N ARG A 134 -3.93 -19.67 -4.75
CA ARG A 134 -5.04 -19.22 -5.62
C ARG A 134 -5.79 -17.99 -5.13
N ILE A 135 -5.38 -17.36 -4.03
CA ILE A 135 -6.13 -16.23 -3.46
C ILE A 135 -6.21 -15.01 -4.40
N HIS A 136 -5.28 -14.86 -5.32
CA HIS A 136 -5.28 -13.76 -6.30
C HIS A 136 -6.46 -13.83 -7.29
N GLN A 137 -7.11 -14.99 -7.42
CA GLN A 137 -8.31 -15.18 -8.22
C GLN A 137 -9.60 -14.76 -7.48
N GLN A 138 -9.50 -14.46 -6.20
CA GLN A 138 -10.64 -14.09 -5.36
C GLN A 138 -10.64 -12.57 -5.13
N GLY A 139 -11.81 -11.96 -5.23
CA GLY A 139 -12.01 -10.57 -4.84
C GLY A 139 -11.94 -10.37 -3.32
N GLY A 140 -11.83 -9.12 -2.89
CA GLY A 140 -11.74 -8.76 -1.48
C GLY A 140 -10.41 -9.11 -0.85
N THR A 141 -10.44 -9.52 0.42
CA THR A 141 -9.26 -9.95 1.18
C THR A 141 -9.56 -11.20 2.01
N ILE A 142 -8.68 -12.20 1.92
CA ILE A 142 -8.79 -13.43 2.71
C ILE A 142 -8.62 -13.19 4.21
N LEU A 143 -8.01 -12.06 4.58
CA LEU A 143 -7.82 -11.68 5.98
C LEU A 143 -8.98 -10.86 6.53
N GLY A 144 -9.96 -10.50 5.69
CA GLY A 144 -10.98 -9.54 6.10
C GLY A 144 -10.39 -8.15 6.33
N SER A 145 -11.21 -7.22 6.74
CA SER A 145 -10.83 -5.83 6.95
C SER A 145 -11.71 -5.21 8.02
N SER A 146 -11.18 -4.26 8.77
CA SER A 146 -11.94 -3.43 9.70
C SER A 146 -11.62 -1.95 9.51
N ARG A 147 -12.41 -1.12 10.16
CA ARG A 147 -12.24 0.33 10.26
C ARG A 147 -12.24 0.76 11.70
N GLY A 148 -11.67 1.90 11.96
CA GLY A 148 -11.61 2.50 13.30
C GLY A 148 -10.23 2.33 13.95
N ASN A 149 -10.02 3.14 14.97
CA ASN A 149 -8.77 3.15 15.72
C ASN A 149 -8.77 2.02 16.74
N GLN A 150 -7.62 1.41 16.94
CA GLN A 150 -7.39 0.42 17.98
C GLN A 150 -6.33 0.96 18.95
N ASP A 151 -6.23 0.35 20.12
CA ASP A 151 -5.21 0.70 21.10
C ASP A 151 -3.80 0.34 20.56
N ILE A 152 -2.96 1.35 20.42
CA ILE A 152 -1.61 1.21 19.85
C ILE A 152 -0.73 0.34 20.77
N GLY A 153 -0.83 0.53 22.07
CA GLY A 153 -0.07 -0.23 23.05
C GLY A 153 -0.38 -1.72 22.98
N GLU A 154 -1.66 -2.08 22.91
CA GLU A 154 -2.15 -3.46 22.80
C GLU A 154 -1.70 -4.12 21.48
N MET A 155 -1.70 -3.35 20.38
CA MET A 155 -1.19 -3.86 19.09
C MET A 155 0.30 -4.16 19.16
N VAL A 156 1.11 -3.27 19.74
CA VAL A 156 2.55 -3.47 19.88
C VAL A 156 2.86 -4.62 20.85
N ASP A 157 2.10 -4.77 21.94
CA ASP A 157 2.23 -5.92 22.84
C ASP A 157 2.02 -7.26 22.13
N THR A 158 1.08 -7.28 21.19
CA THR A 158 0.82 -8.49 20.39
C THR A 158 1.98 -8.78 19.43
N LEU A 159 2.52 -7.77 18.76
CA LEU A 159 3.68 -7.93 17.87
C LEU A 159 4.90 -8.44 18.65
N GLU A 160 5.16 -7.87 19.82
CA GLU A 160 6.27 -8.28 20.69
C GLU A 160 6.11 -9.71 21.19
N ARG A 161 4.94 -10.05 21.75
CA ARG A 161 4.62 -11.39 22.27
C ARG A 161 4.74 -12.48 21.19
N MET A 162 4.35 -12.16 19.94
CA MET A 162 4.46 -13.09 18.82
C MET A 162 5.84 -13.09 18.15
N ASN A 163 6.77 -12.24 18.61
CA ASN A 163 8.09 -12.05 18.04
C ASN A 163 8.03 -11.68 16.56
N ILE A 164 7.14 -10.77 16.20
CA ILE A 164 7.04 -10.23 14.84
C ILE A 164 8.16 -9.22 14.63
N GLY A 165 8.99 -9.43 13.62
CA GLY A 165 10.06 -8.51 13.26
C GLY A 165 9.66 -7.53 12.17
N ILE A 166 8.73 -7.89 11.28
CA ILE A 166 8.21 -7.00 10.23
C ILE A 166 6.69 -7.09 10.19
N LEU A 167 6.03 -5.93 10.27
CA LEU A 167 4.59 -5.79 10.05
C LEU A 167 4.32 -5.07 8.73
N PHE A 168 3.60 -5.71 7.81
CA PHE A 168 3.09 -5.11 6.58
C PHE A 168 1.65 -4.65 6.81
N THR A 169 1.40 -3.36 6.63
CA THR A 169 0.07 -2.75 6.80
C THR A 169 -0.46 -2.30 5.44
N ILE A 170 -1.51 -2.95 4.94
CA ILE A 170 -2.08 -2.68 3.62
C ILE A 170 -3.36 -1.89 3.80
N GLY A 171 -3.38 -0.62 3.38
CA GLY A 171 -4.58 0.20 3.52
C GLY A 171 -4.41 1.66 3.09
N GLY A 172 -5.47 2.44 3.28
CA GLY A 172 -5.52 3.86 2.94
C GLY A 172 -4.92 4.76 4.03
N ASP A 173 -5.20 6.06 3.95
CA ASP A 173 -4.69 7.10 4.86
C ASP A 173 -4.81 6.75 6.35
N GLY A 174 -5.98 6.29 6.78
CA GLY A 174 -6.19 5.91 8.18
C GLY A 174 -5.28 4.76 8.61
N THR A 175 -5.02 3.81 7.70
CA THR A 175 -4.11 2.69 7.94
C THR A 175 -2.66 3.17 8.01
N LEU A 176 -2.25 4.06 7.11
CA LEU A 176 -0.90 4.60 7.09
C LEU A 176 -0.62 5.47 8.33
N ARG A 177 -1.61 6.27 8.78
CA ARG A 177 -1.51 6.98 10.07
C ARG A 177 -1.40 6.02 11.25
N GLY A 178 -2.17 4.93 11.25
CA GLY A 178 -2.04 3.88 12.25
C GLY A 178 -0.67 3.20 12.23
N ALA A 179 -0.12 2.95 11.04
CA ALA A 179 1.23 2.40 10.87
C ALA A 179 2.30 3.33 11.45
N SER A 180 2.18 4.65 11.22
CA SER A 180 3.07 5.66 11.82
C SER A 180 3.00 5.62 13.35
N ALA A 181 1.79 5.64 13.92
CA ALA A 181 1.61 5.58 15.37
C ALA A 181 2.15 4.26 16.00
N ILE A 182 2.00 3.13 15.31
CA ILE A 182 2.62 1.85 15.73
C ILE A 182 4.14 1.97 15.69
N SER A 183 4.70 2.58 14.63
CA SER A 183 6.15 2.77 14.50
C SER A 183 6.72 3.67 15.60
N GLU A 184 6.03 4.76 15.93
CA GLU A 184 6.40 5.68 17.02
C GLU A 184 6.39 4.97 18.39
N GLU A 185 5.40 4.13 18.65
CA GLU A 185 5.33 3.35 19.89
C GLU A 185 6.43 2.28 19.96
N ILE A 186 6.74 1.61 18.84
CA ILE A 186 7.87 0.68 18.72
C ILE A 186 9.20 1.38 19.03
N GLU A 187 9.41 2.58 18.49
CA GLU A 187 10.60 3.38 18.73
C GLU A 187 10.69 3.81 20.21
N ARG A 188 9.57 4.29 20.78
CA ARG A 188 9.48 4.66 22.21
C ARG A 188 9.86 3.48 23.13
N ARG A 189 9.45 2.26 22.77
CA ARG A 189 9.79 1.03 23.50
C ARG A 189 11.15 0.47 23.13
N LYS A 190 11.84 1.04 22.14
CA LYS A 190 13.14 0.56 21.61
C LYS A 190 13.08 -0.89 21.12
N LEU A 191 11.95 -1.29 20.54
CA LEU A 191 11.76 -2.61 19.97
C LEU A 191 12.37 -2.68 18.56
N LYS A 192 12.77 -3.88 18.15
CA LYS A 192 13.34 -4.13 16.81
C LYS A 192 12.25 -4.69 15.88
N ILE A 193 11.27 -3.86 15.57
CA ILE A 193 10.16 -4.22 14.68
C ILE A 193 10.08 -3.15 13.60
N ALA A 194 10.08 -3.56 12.33
CA ALA A 194 9.85 -2.69 11.19
C ALA A 194 8.37 -2.66 10.83
N VAL A 195 7.83 -1.48 10.53
CA VAL A 195 6.47 -1.31 10.02
C VAL A 195 6.54 -0.81 8.59
N ILE A 196 5.95 -1.55 7.65
CA ILE A 196 5.95 -1.24 6.23
C ILE A 196 4.52 -0.94 5.79
N GLY A 197 4.24 0.34 5.50
CA GLY A 197 2.97 0.78 4.94
C GLY A 197 2.89 0.48 3.44
N ILE A 198 1.82 -0.19 3.01
CA ILE A 198 1.53 -0.44 1.60
C ILE A 198 0.26 0.34 1.26
N PRO A 199 0.38 1.43 0.49
CA PRO A 199 -0.74 2.29 0.19
C PRO A 199 -1.78 1.57 -0.68
N LYS A 200 -3.03 1.61 -0.24
CA LYS A 200 -4.17 1.02 -0.91
C LYS A 200 -5.31 2.03 -0.93
N THR A 201 -5.64 2.51 -2.13
CA THR A 201 -6.85 3.28 -2.39
C THR A 201 -7.32 3.02 -3.82
N ILE A 202 -8.58 2.69 -3.99
CA ILE A 202 -9.18 2.58 -5.32
C ILE A 202 -9.35 3.97 -5.95
N ASP A 203 -9.48 4.99 -5.11
CA ASP A 203 -9.74 6.38 -5.51
C ASP A 203 -8.48 7.11 -6.01
N ASN A 204 -7.31 6.50 -5.82
CA ASN A 204 -5.99 7.07 -6.16
C ASN A 204 -5.70 8.43 -5.51
N ASP A 205 -6.18 8.62 -4.28
CA ASP A 205 -6.23 9.89 -3.57
C ASP A 205 -5.18 10.03 -2.44
N ILE A 206 -4.22 9.11 -2.35
CA ILE A 206 -3.11 9.22 -1.39
C ILE A 206 -2.03 10.13 -1.98
N SER A 207 -1.69 11.17 -1.25
CA SER A 207 -0.65 12.13 -1.64
C SER A 207 0.69 11.43 -1.92
N TYR A 208 1.43 11.95 -2.87
CA TYR A 208 2.76 11.47 -3.29
C TYR A 208 2.79 10.09 -3.96
N ILE A 209 1.63 9.49 -4.24
CA ILE A 209 1.50 8.22 -4.95
C ILE A 209 0.87 8.48 -6.30
N GLN A 210 1.61 8.22 -7.37
CA GLN A 210 1.13 8.44 -8.74
C GLN A 210 -0.01 7.49 -9.10
N ARG A 211 0.11 6.22 -8.71
CA ARG A 211 -0.90 5.20 -9.00
C ARG A 211 -0.92 4.13 -7.91
N SER A 212 -2.09 3.93 -7.30
CA SER A 212 -2.33 2.83 -6.38
C SER A 212 -2.93 1.62 -7.12
N PHE A 213 -2.71 0.43 -6.59
CA PHE A 213 -3.28 -0.78 -7.18
C PHE A 213 -4.83 -0.78 -7.07
N GLY A 214 -5.50 -1.38 -8.05
CA GLY A 214 -6.96 -1.41 -8.16
C GLY A 214 -7.58 -0.21 -8.87
N PHE A 215 -6.92 0.94 -8.93
CA PHE A 215 -7.39 2.14 -9.63
C PHE A 215 -7.63 1.88 -11.13
N ALA A 216 -6.65 1.32 -11.82
CA ALA A 216 -6.78 0.99 -13.24
C ALA A 216 -7.90 -0.02 -13.50
N THR A 217 -8.13 -0.98 -12.60
CA THR A 217 -9.26 -1.90 -12.66
C THR A 217 -10.59 -1.16 -12.54
N ALA A 218 -10.70 -0.21 -11.61
CA ALA A 218 -11.91 0.60 -11.44
C ALA A 218 -12.23 1.41 -12.70
N VAL A 219 -11.23 2.03 -13.32
CA VAL A 219 -11.39 2.77 -14.59
C VAL A 219 -11.86 1.83 -15.71
N SER A 220 -11.25 0.65 -15.83
CA SER A 220 -11.64 -0.34 -16.84
C SER A 220 -13.07 -0.83 -16.65
N GLU A 221 -13.48 -1.14 -15.42
CA GLU A 221 -14.85 -1.61 -15.14
C GLU A 221 -15.89 -0.51 -15.31
N ALA A 222 -15.55 0.76 -15.14
CA ALA A 222 -16.43 1.89 -15.41
C ALA A 222 -16.93 1.90 -16.85
N GLY A 223 -16.13 1.43 -17.80
CA GLY A 223 -16.48 1.37 -19.21
C GLY A 223 -17.75 0.59 -19.50
N ARG A 224 -17.98 -0.52 -18.80
CA ARG A 224 -19.21 -1.31 -18.97
C ARG A 224 -20.47 -0.50 -18.61
N ALA A 225 -20.41 0.23 -17.50
CA ALA A 225 -21.52 1.07 -17.07
C ALA A 225 -21.73 2.26 -18.01
N ILE A 226 -20.64 2.89 -18.46
CA ILE A 226 -20.68 4.01 -19.41
C ILE A 226 -21.30 3.57 -20.74
N THR A 227 -20.81 2.49 -21.34
CA THR A 227 -21.34 1.98 -22.61
C THR A 227 -22.82 1.60 -22.48
N SER A 228 -23.22 0.94 -21.40
CA SER A 228 -24.63 0.57 -21.19
C SER A 228 -25.52 1.80 -21.06
N ALA A 229 -25.12 2.80 -20.29
CA ALA A 229 -25.88 4.03 -20.11
C ALA A 229 -25.94 4.87 -21.42
N HIS A 230 -24.87 4.86 -22.22
CA HIS A 230 -24.81 5.55 -23.51
C HIS A 230 -25.79 4.93 -24.52
N ILE A 231 -25.79 3.61 -24.67
CA ILE A 231 -26.70 2.89 -25.57
C ILE A 231 -28.17 3.13 -25.17
N GLU A 232 -28.49 3.05 -23.89
CA GLU A 232 -29.83 3.32 -23.37
C GLU A 232 -30.28 4.76 -23.67
N ALA A 233 -29.38 5.73 -23.46
CA ALA A 233 -29.68 7.14 -23.74
C ALA A 233 -29.90 7.38 -25.23
N GLN A 234 -29.19 6.73 -26.13
CA GLN A 234 -29.41 6.83 -27.59
C GLN A 234 -30.77 6.25 -28.02
N GLY A 235 -31.26 5.22 -27.31
CA GLY A 235 -32.58 4.62 -27.58
C GLY A 235 -33.76 5.51 -27.15
N ALA A 236 -33.57 6.52 -26.36
CA ALA A 236 -34.62 7.37 -25.82
C ALA A 236 -34.58 8.79 -26.42
N ARG A 237 -35.76 9.36 -26.71
CA ARG A 237 -35.87 10.77 -27.16
C ARG A 237 -35.36 11.70 -26.03
N ASN A 238 -34.33 12.52 -26.31
CA ASN A 238 -33.66 13.37 -25.34
C ASN A 238 -33.09 12.58 -24.14
N GLY A 239 -32.68 11.32 -24.39
CA GLY A 239 -32.13 10.45 -23.36
C GLY A 239 -30.83 11.00 -22.77
N ILE A 240 -30.70 10.89 -21.45
CA ILE A 240 -29.50 11.24 -20.71
C ILE A 240 -29.07 10.03 -19.90
N GLY A 241 -27.86 9.54 -20.17
CA GLY A 241 -27.22 8.51 -19.37
C GLY A 241 -26.41 9.16 -18.23
N LEU A 242 -26.69 8.79 -16.99
CA LEU A 242 -25.95 9.26 -15.82
C LEU A 242 -25.28 8.08 -15.12
N VAL A 243 -23.95 8.13 -15.03
CA VAL A 243 -23.15 7.10 -14.36
C VAL A 243 -22.41 7.73 -13.17
N LYS A 244 -22.72 7.26 -11.96
CA LYS A 244 -22.01 7.67 -10.75
C LYS A 244 -20.91 6.67 -10.46
N LEU A 245 -19.66 7.12 -10.48
CA LEU A 245 -18.49 6.33 -10.16
C LEU A 245 -18.02 6.57 -8.73
N MET A 246 -17.17 5.69 -8.23
CA MET A 246 -16.45 5.88 -6.97
C MET A 246 -15.43 7.02 -7.12
N GLY A 247 -14.87 7.49 -6.01
CA GLY A 247 -13.81 8.51 -6.02
C GLY A 247 -13.89 9.46 -4.84
N ARG A 248 -14.96 9.43 -4.06
CA ARG A 248 -15.18 10.37 -2.96
C ARG A 248 -15.07 11.82 -3.49
N GLU A 249 -14.08 12.57 -2.99
CA GLU A 249 -13.82 13.97 -3.34
C GLU A 249 -12.67 14.12 -4.36
N SER A 250 -12.07 13.02 -4.85
CA SER A 250 -10.90 13.08 -5.73
C SER A 250 -11.23 13.25 -7.21
N GLY A 251 -12.33 12.66 -7.67
CA GLY A 251 -12.73 12.69 -9.09
C GLY A 251 -11.83 11.92 -10.06
N PHE A 252 -10.73 11.31 -9.63
CA PHE A 252 -9.76 10.67 -10.52
C PHE A 252 -10.34 9.51 -11.34
N ILE A 253 -11.16 8.64 -10.75
CA ILE A 253 -11.79 7.54 -11.49
C ILE A 253 -12.68 8.09 -12.60
N ALA A 254 -13.51 9.08 -12.29
CA ALA A 254 -14.42 9.69 -13.27
C ALA A 254 -13.65 10.37 -14.40
N THR A 255 -12.60 11.11 -14.09
CA THR A 255 -11.77 11.80 -15.09
C THR A 255 -11.05 10.81 -16.00
N TYR A 256 -10.40 9.79 -15.43
CA TYR A 256 -9.70 8.78 -16.24
C TYR A 256 -10.67 7.93 -17.07
N ALA A 257 -11.86 7.61 -16.54
CA ALA A 257 -12.90 6.94 -17.30
C ALA A 257 -13.42 7.80 -18.45
N ALA A 258 -13.66 9.10 -18.23
CA ALA A 258 -14.06 10.01 -19.29
C ALA A 258 -13.00 10.17 -20.38
N LEU A 259 -11.71 10.17 -20.03
CA LEU A 259 -10.62 10.19 -21.01
C LEU A 259 -10.49 8.86 -21.78
N ALA A 260 -10.80 7.74 -21.16
CA ALA A 260 -10.69 6.43 -21.78
C ALA A 260 -11.89 6.10 -22.69
N TYR A 261 -13.06 6.68 -22.45
CA TYR A 261 -14.31 6.35 -23.16
C TYR A 261 -14.88 7.63 -23.81
N SER A 262 -14.78 7.70 -25.14
CA SER A 262 -15.17 8.86 -25.94
C SER A 262 -16.69 9.14 -25.95
N ASP A 263 -17.49 8.20 -25.46
CA ASP A 263 -18.94 8.34 -25.35
C ASP A 263 -19.39 9.29 -24.24
N VAL A 264 -18.45 9.69 -23.35
CA VAL A 264 -18.74 10.61 -22.26
C VAL A 264 -18.77 12.06 -22.76
N ASN A 265 -19.91 12.72 -22.62
CA ASN A 265 -20.06 14.12 -23.03
C ASN A 265 -19.66 15.10 -21.93
N PHE A 266 -19.93 14.75 -20.66
CA PHE A 266 -19.66 15.59 -19.50
C PHE A 266 -19.06 14.76 -18.37
N CYS A 267 -17.98 15.24 -17.77
CA CYS A 267 -17.38 14.67 -16.58
C CYS A 267 -17.56 15.67 -15.42
N LEU A 268 -18.36 15.27 -14.44
CA LEU A 268 -18.59 16.07 -13.24
C LEU A 268 -17.73 15.50 -12.10
N ILE A 269 -16.92 16.36 -11.51
CA ILE A 269 -16.04 16.02 -10.38
C ILE A 269 -16.39 16.88 -9.17
N PRO A 270 -16.09 16.42 -7.94
CA PRO A 270 -16.34 17.20 -6.72
C PRO A 270 -15.66 18.56 -6.70
#